data_478d2444f243165b7f0afd946a7e00ab
#
_entry.id   478d2444f243165b7f0afd946a7e00ab
#
_cell.length_a   1.000
_cell.length_b   1.000
_cell.length_c   1.000
_cell.angle_alpha   90.00
_cell.angle_beta   90.00
_cell.angle_gamma   90.00
#
_symmetry.space_group_name_H-M   'P 1'
#
loop_
_entity.id
_entity.type
_entity.pdbx_description
1 polymer ?
#
loop_
_entity_poly.entity_id
_entity_poly.type
_entity_poly.pdbx_seq_one_letter_code
_entity_poly.pdbx_strand_id
1 'polypeptide(L)'
;LLNMFCDDGLRIIEMPKHCIKDIPSLSKVLAESPNKYIIFLDDLTFESHETEYRALKVAMEGQLQANPTNVLIYATSNRRHLIRENWSDREGGETLSLSERFGISLVFSAPNQKEYLNIVSEMLKKHNIQMNADIEKEAVVWQMNYGGRSARCAKQFVTSYIAK
;
A
#
# COMPACT_ATOMS: atom_id res chain seq x y z
N LEU A 1 6.52 10.44 -3.31
CA LEU A 1 7.92 10.02 -3.18
C LEU A 1 8.66 10.18 -4.50
N LEU A 2 8.26 9.46 -5.57
CA LEU A 2 9.00 9.50 -6.84
C LEU A 2 9.22 10.92 -7.36
N ASN A 3 8.16 11.72 -7.47
CA ASN A 3 8.23 13.11 -7.94
C ASN A 3 9.09 14.04 -7.05
N MET A 4 9.36 13.66 -5.82
CA MET A 4 10.17 14.45 -4.89
C MET A 4 11.66 14.11 -4.95
N PHE A 5 11.99 12.88 -5.32
CA PHE A 5 13.34 12.34 -5.19
C PHE A 5 13.89 11.72 -6.50
N CYS A 6 13.17 11.88 -7.63
CA CYS A 6 13.65 11.34 -8.92
C CYS A 6 14.96 11.99 -9.36
N ASP A 7 15.14 13.29 -9.07
CA ASP A 7 16.37 14.03 -9.38
C ASP A 7 17.53 13.60 -8.48
N ASP A 8 17.23 13.10 -7.28
CA ASP A 8 18.19 12.48 -6.34
C ASP A 8 18.50 11.00 -6.67
N GLY A 9 18.06 10.53 -7.85
CA GLY A 9 18.31 9.18 -8.32
C GLY A 9 17.36 8.11 -7.80
N LEU A 10 16.21 8.48 -7.18
CA LEU A 10 15.22 7.49 -6.76
C LEU A 10 14.51 6.88 -7.98
N ARG A 11 14.39 5.56 -7.97
CA ARG A 11 13.62 4.77 -8.93
C ARG A 11 12.66 3.85 -8.18
N ILE A 12 11.47 3.62 -8.73
CA ILE A 12 10.49 2.69 -8.16
C ILE A 12 10.23 1.59 -9.18
N ILE A 13 10.30 0.35 -8.73
CA ILE A 13 10.02 -0.85 -9.52
C ILE A 13 8.79 -1.50 -8.90
N GLU A 14 7.67 -1.43 -9.59
CA GLU A 14 6.48 -2.18 -9.19
C GLU A 14 6.67 -3.63 -9.60
N MET A 15 6.52 -4.54 -8.63
CA MET A 15 6.75 -5.97 -8.83
C MET A 15 5.48 -6.75 -8.51
N PRO A 16 4.97 -7.54 -9.48
CA PRO A 16 3.84 -8.42 -9.24
C PRO A 16 4.18 -9.53 -8.24
N LYS A 17 3.17 -9.99 -7.48
CA LYS A 17 3.32 -11.02 -6.44
C LYS A 17 4.05 -12.29 -6.93
N HIS A 18 3.75 -12.76 -8.14
CA HIS A 18 4.37 -13.97 -8.69
C HIS A 18 5.87 -13.84 -9.01
N CYS A 19 6.40 -12.60 -9.06
CA CYS A 19 7.81 -12.31 -9.30
C CYS A 19 8.62 -12.14 -8.01
N ILE A 20 8.03 -12.30 -6.83
CA ILE A 20 8.71 -12.13 -5.53
C ILE A 20 9.97 -12.97 -5.41
N LYS A 21 9.98 -14.16 -5.99
CA LYS A 21 11.15 -15.06 -6.03
C LYS A 21 12.37 -14.48 -6.73
N ASP A 22 12.17 -13.49 -7.59
CA ASP A 22 13.23 -12.85 -8.38
C ASP A 22 13.87 -11.66 -7.66
N ILE A 23 13.32 -11.24 -6.50
CA ILE A 23 13.84 -10.11 -5.69
C ILE A 23 15.33 -10.25 -5.37
N PRO A 24 15.86 -11.41 -4.93
CA PRO A 24 17.27 -11.53 -4.60
C PRO A 24 18.18 -11.28 -5.81
N SER A 25 17.79 -11.80 -6.98
CA SER A 25 18.55 -11.63 -8.23
C SER A 25 18.47 -10.19 -8.73
N LEU A 26 17.30 -9.59 -8.69
CA LEU A 26 17.10 -8.19 -9.04
C LEU A 26 17.91 -7.27 -8.11
N SER A 27 17.86 -7.49 -6.80
CA SER A 27 18.59 -6.69 -5.81
C SER A 27 20.10 -6.70 -6.05
N LYS A 28 20.67 -7.83 -6.48
CA LYS A 28 22.09 -7.91 -6.84
C LYS A 28 22.45 -7.03 -8.04
N VAL A 29 21.60 -7.05 -9.07
CA VAL A 29 21.79 -6.20 -10.26
C VAL A 29 21.67 -4.72 -9.90
N LEU A 30 20.68 -4.37 -9.07
CA LEU A 30 20.45 -3.00 -8.64
C LEU A 30 21.55 -2.47 -7.71
N ALA A 31 22.21 -3.35 -6.98
CA ALA A 31 23.32 -2.99 -6.09
C ALA A 31 24.50 -2.31 -6.82
N GLU A 32 24.71 -2.67 -8.08
CA GLU A 32 25.79 -2.11 -8.91
C GLU A 32 25.47 -0.71 -9.46
N SER A 33 24.23 -0.27 -9.32
CA SER A 33 23.78 1.03 -9.80
C SER A 33 24.01 2.14 -8.76
N PRO A 34 24.37 3.36 -9.19
CA PRO A 34 24.44 4.51 -8.27
C PRO A 34 23.08 5.03 -7.81
N ASN A 35 21.98 4.57 -8.43
CA ASN A 35 20.63 4.99 -8.10
C ASN A 35 20.10 4.30 -6.83
N LYS A 36 19.07 4.90 -6.23
CA LYS A 36 18.31 4.32 -5.11
C LYS A 36 17.03 3.69 -5.63
N TYR A 37 16.68 2.52 -5.15
CA TYR A 37 15.53 1.77 -5.63
C TYR A 37 14.54 1.44 -4.52
N ILE A 38 13.26 1.54 -4.84
CA ILE A 38 12.17 0.96 -4.05
C ILE A 38 11.54 -0.14 -4.91
N ILE A 39 11.61 -1.38 -4.44
CA ILE A 39 10.80 -2.48 -4.97
C ILE A 39 9.45 -2.39 -4.27
N PHE A 40 8.41 -2.08 -5.04
CA PHE A 40 7.06 -1.87 -4.54
C PHE A 40 6.18 -3.08 -4.83
N LEU A 41 5.63 -3.66 -3.77
CA LEU A 41 4.74 -4.82 -3.78
C LEU A 41 3.35 -4.34 -3.35
N ASP A 42 2.43 -4.21 -4.30
CA ASP A 42 1.09 -3.70 -4.01
C ASP A 42 0.12 -4.82 -3.65
N ASP A 43 -0.79 -4.53 -2.72
CA ASP A 43 -1.90 -5.39 -2.27
C ASP A 43 -1.48 -6.82 -1.89
N LEU A 44 -0.38 -6.94 -1.12
CA LEU A 44 0.12 -8.24 -0.68
C LEU A 44 -0.87 -8.93 0.25
N THR A 45 -1.29 -10.10 -0.16
CA THR A 45 -2.03 -11.07 0.66
C THR A 45 -1.53 -12.46 0.33
N PHE A 46 -1.30 -13.28 1.36
CA PHE A 46 -0.86 -14.66 1.18
C PHE A 46 -1.85 -15.62 1.84
N GLU A 47 -2.00 -16.78 1.24
CA GLU A 47 -2.59 -17.95 1.90
C GLU A 47 -1.46 -18.72 2.62
N SER A 48 -1.81 -19.49 3.67
CA SER A 48 -0.84 -20.10 4.60
C SER A 48 0.21 -21.02 3.96
N HIS A 49 0.00 -21.47 2.72
CA HIS A 49 0.89 -22.41 2.03
C HIS A 49 1.48 -21.89 0.72
N GLU A 50 1.35 -20.58 0.45
CA GLU A 50 1.87 -20.02 -0.80
C GLU A 50 3.40 -20.00 -0.84
N THR A 51 3.95 -20.38 -1.99
CA THR A 51 5.40 -20.38 -2.25
C THR A 51 5.97 -18.95 -2.24
N GLU A 52 5.18 -17.98 -2.67
CA GLU A 52 5.54 -16.56 -2.71
C GLU A 52 5.77 -15.98 -1.31
N TYR A 53 5.01 -16.46 -0.31
CA TYR A 53 5.25 -16.09 1.09
C TYR A 53 6.64 -16.53 1.57
N ARG A 54 7.00 -17.80 1.27
CA ARG A 54 8.32 -18.33 1.63
C ARG A 54 9.43 -17.60 0.88
N ALA A 55 9.20 -17.31 -0.41
CA ALA A 55 10.14 -16.56 -1.23
C ALA A 55 10.39 -15.15 -0.68
N LEU A 56 9.33 -14.44 -0.25
CA LEU A 56 9.47 -13.13 0.36
C LEU A 56 10.23 -13.20 1.69
N LYS A 57 9.93 -14.21 2.52
CA LYS A 57 10.65 -14.46 3.77
C LYS A 57 12.16 -14.63 3.53
N VAL A 58 12.53 -15.48 2.58
CA VAL A 58 13.93 -15.73 2.19
C VAL A 58 14.58 -14.46 1.62
N ALA A 59 13.86 -13.72 0.76
CA ALA A 59 14.35 -12.47 0.19
C ALA A 59 14.66 -11.44 1.30
N MET A 60 13.81 -11.33 2.31
CA MET A 60 14.00 -10.42 3.44
C MET A 60 15.08 -10.92 4.43
N GLU A 61 15.20 -12.23 4.65
CA GLU A 61 16.27 -12.81 5.48
C GLU A 61 17.64 -12.69 4.83
N GLY A 62 17.72 -12.97 3.54
CA GLY A 62 18.96 -12.78 2.76
C GLY A 62 19.40 -11.31 2.73
N GLN A 63 18.48 -10.40 2.90
CA GLN A 63 18.74 -8.98 3.06
C GLN A 63 19.46 -8.64 4.38
N LEU A 64 19.29 -9.39 5.44
CA LEU A 64 20.00 -9.15 6.72
C LEU A 64 21.50 -9.44 6.66
N GLN A 65 21.97 -10.22 5.68
CA GLN A 65 23.39 -10.59 5.57
C GLN A 65 24.19 -9.87 4.48
N ALA A 66 23.54 -9.29 3.45
CA ALA A 66 24.23 -8.61 2.33
C ALA A 66 23.30 -7.64 1.57
N ASN A 67 22.59 -6.77 2.27
CA ASN A 67 21.69 -5.83 1.59
C ASN A 67 22.46 -4.77 0.83
N PRO A 68 22.15 -4.58 -0.44
CA PRO A 68 22.53 -3.36 -1.09
C PRO A 68 21.86 -2.19 -0.37
N THR A 69 22.67 -1.26 0.12
CA THR A 69 22.19 -0.08 0.87
C THR A 69 21.31 0.86 0.04
N ASN A 70 21.23 0.61 -1.25
CA ASN A 70 20.48 1.40 -2.21
C ASN A 70 19.13 0.76 -2.65
N VAL A 71 18.71 -0.38 -2.06
CA VAL A 71 17.45 -1.06 -2.39
C VAL A 71 16.58 -1.21 -1.15
N LEU A 72 15.33 -0.74 -1.21
CA LEU A 72 14.32 -0.90 -0.18
C LEU A 72 13.12 -1.67 -0.72
N ILE A 73 12.46 -2.45 0.13
CA ILE A 73 11.21 -3.12 -0.20
C ILE A 73 10.07 -2.40 0.52
N TYR A 74 9.09 -1.93 -0.26
CA TYR A 74 7.84 -1.39 0.22
C TYR A 74 6.71 -2.33 -0.15
N ALA A 75 5.82 -2.59 0.79
CA ALA A 75 4.66 -3.42 0.57
C ALA A 75 3.40 -2.74 1.09
N THR A 76 2.29 -2.88 0.37
CA THR A 76 0.97 -2.54 0.88
C THR A 76 0.16 -3.80 1.13
N SER A 77 -0.74 -3.75 2.10
CA SER A 77 -1.68 -4.83 2.36
C SER A 77 -2.97 -4.28 2.95
N ASN A 78 -4.09 -4.84 2.55
CA ASN A 78 -5.39 -4.57 3.15
C ASN A 78 -5.63 -5.36 4.45
N ARG A 79 -4.65 -6.17 4.86
CA ARG A 79 -4.73 -6.99 6.07
C ARG A 79 -3.66 -6.57 7.07
N ARG A 80 -4.03 -6.64 8.36
CA ARG A 80 -3.12 -6.36 9.47
C ARG A 80 -1.96 -7.36 9.51
N HIS A 81 -2.26 -8.61 9.17
CA HIS A 81 -1.29 -9.69 8.99
C HIS A 81 -1.31 -10.09 7.52
N LEU A 82 -0.15 -10.17 6.89
CA LEU A 82 0.00 -10.49 5.46
C LEU A 82 -0.55 -11.87 5.08
N ILE A 83 -0.84 -12.72 6.08
CA ILE A 83 -1.39 -14.07 5.90
C ILE A 83 -2.83 -14.11 6.38
N ARG A 84 -3.64 -14.93 5.72
CA ARG A 84 -4.97 -15.30 6.18
C ARG A 84 -4.82 -16.24 7.39
N GLU A 85 -5.11 -15.74 8.57
CA GLU A 85 -5.17 -16.59 9.78
C GLU A 85 -6.35 -17.55 9.65
N ASN A 86 -6.07 -18.83 9.43
CA ASN A 86 -7.04 -19.88 9.73
C ASN A 86 -6.92 -20.20 11.21
N TRP A 87 -8.04 -20.35 11.88
CA TRP A 87 -8.11 -20.66 13.33
C TRP A 87 -7.37 -21.96 13.69
N SER A 88 -7.12 -22.85 12.70
CA SER A 88 -6.36 -24.09 12.84
C SER A 88 -4.84 -23.90 12.89
N ASP A 89 -4.31 -22.75 12.47
CA ASP A 89 -2.86 -22.52 12.31
C ASP A 89 -2.23 -21.82 13.53
N ARG A 90 -3.00 -21.66 14.64
CA ARG A 90 -2.49 -21.07 15.89
C ARG A 90 -1.38 -21.85 16.58
N GLU A 91 -1.13 -23.09 16.16
CA GLU A 91 -0.07 -23.95 16.71
C GLU A 91 1.29 -23.80 16.04
N GLY A 92 1.37 -23.10 14.90
CA GLY A 92 2.62 -22.86 14.19
C GLY A 92 3.09 -21.43 14.35
N GLY A 93 4.03 -21.17 15.25
CA GLY A 93 4.63 -19.85 15.53
C GLY A 93 5.38 -19.18 14.36
N GLU A 94 5.10 -19.57 13.09
CA GLU A 94 5.74 -19.02 11.89
C GLU A 94 4.99 -17.84 11.25
N THR A 95 3.73 -17.61 11.60
CA THR A 95 2.88 -16.60 10.93
C THR A 95 3.13 -15.17 11.37
N LEU A 96 3.66 -14.96 12.58
CA LEU A 96 4.01 -13.65 13.12
C LEU A 96 5.27 -13.02 12.50
N SER A 97 6.07 -13.82 11.80
CA SER A 97 7.46 -13.42 11.50
C SER A 97 7.65 -12.49 10.28
N LEU A 98 6.68 -12.35 9.38
CA LEU A 98 6.90 -11.53 8.17
C LEU A 98 6.66 -10.04 8.41
N SER A 99 5.57 -9.68 9.11
CA SER A 99 5.30 -8.27 9.46
C SER A 99 6.36 -7.68 10.38
N GLU A 100 6.99 -8.49 11.23
CA GLU A 100 8.10 -8.08 12.11
C GLU A 100 9.40 -7.81 11.35
N ARG A 101 9.55 -8.33 10.13
CA ARG A 101 10.71 -8.11 9.28
C ARG A 101 10.69 -6.81 8.52
N PHE A 102 9.51 -6.21 8.36
CA PHE A 102 9.40 -4.83 7.91
C PHE A 102 9.79 -3.92 9.06
N GLY A 103 10.90 -3.21 8.94
CA GLY A 103 11.41 -2.33 10.01
C GLY A 103 10.46 -1.18 10.36
N ILE A 104 9.57 -0.78 9.44
CA ILE A 104 8.56 0.26 9.64
C ILE A 104 7.22 -0.25 9.14
N SER A 105 6.19 -0.18 9.99
CA SER A 105 4.82 -0.49 9.64
C SER A 105 3.92 0.73 9.87
N LEU A 106 3.21 1.16 8.85
CA LEU A 106 2.27 2.28 8.89
C LEU A 106 0.84 1.77 8.69
N VAL A 107 -0.05 2.12 9.60
CA VAL A 107 -1.47 1.75 9.52
C VAL A 107 -2.29 2.95 9.06
N PHE A 108 -2.97 2.81 7.94
CA PHE A 108 -3.92 3.78 7.43
C PHE A 108 -5.35 3.33 7.78
N SER A 109 -5.92 3.93 8.82
CA SER A 109 -7.31 3.67 9.20
C SER A 109 -8.29 4.36 8.26
N ALA A 110 -9.52 3.81 8.17
CA ALA A 110 -10.59 4.47 7.44
C ALA A 110 -10.87 5.86 8.05
N PRO A 111 -11.05 6.90 7.22
CA PRO A 111 -11.35 8.24 7.72
C PRO A 111 -12.67 8.26 8.51
N ASN A 112 -12.73 9.08 9.54
CA ASN A 112 -14.02 9.42 10.16
C ASN A 112 -14.85 10.33 9.22
N GLN A 113 -16.09 10.65 9.61
CA GLN A 113 -16.99 11.43 8.74
C GLN A 113 -16.43 12.82 8.43
N LYS A 114 -15.84 13.50 9.42
CA LYS A 114 -15.25 14.83 9.23
C LYS A 114 -14.05 14.79 8.29
N GLU A 115 -13.19 13.80 8.44
CA GLU A 115 -12.04 13.59 7.54
C GLU A 115 -12.49 13.26 6.12
N TYR A 116 -13.51 12.40 5.97
CA TYR A 116 -14.08 12.09 4.66
C TYR A 116 -14.62 13.35 3.96
N LEU A 117 -15.40 14.19 4.66
CA LEU A 117 -15.92 15.43 4.12
C LEU A 117 -14.83 16.45 3.79
N ASN A 118 -13.76 16.48 4.58
CA ASN A 118 -12.58 17.29 4.26
C ASN A 118 -11.91 16.80 2.96
N ILE A 119 -11.77 15.49 2.77
CA ILE A 119 -11.22 14.92 1.51
C ILE A 119 -12.09 15.33 0.31
N VAL A 120 -13.42 15.22 0.43
CA VAL A 120 -14.37 15.66 -0.60
C VAL A 120 -14.20 17.14 -0.90
N SER A 121 -14.15 17.99 0.15
CA SER A 121 -13.99 19.43 0.03
C SER A 121 -12.70 19.81 -0.71
N GLU A 122 -11.57 19.20 -0.34
CA GLU A 122 -10.29 19.47 -1.01
C GLU A 122 -10.28 19.01 -2.49
N MET A 123 -10.97 17.91 -2.80
CA MET A 123 -11.14 17.47 -4.18
C MET A 123 -12.02 18.42 -5.00
N LEU A 124 -13.13 18.92 -4.43
CA LEU A 124 -14.03 19.89 -5.08
C LEU A 124 -13.35 21.22 -5.33
N LYS A 125 -12.51 21.71 -4.40
CA LYS A 125 -11.71 22.94 -4.56
C LYS A 125 -10.83 22.90 -5.82
N LYS A 126 -10.26 21.74 -6.17
CA LYS A 126 -9.47 21.58 -7.41
C LYS A 126 -10.29 21.85 -8.69
N HIS A 127 -11.61 21.78 -8.58
CA HIS A 127 -12.56 22.07 -9.66
C HIS A 127 -13.29 23.41 -9.45
N ASN A 128 -12.77 24.28 -8.57
CA ASN A 128 -13.36 25.57 -8.22
C ASN A 128 -14.78 25.50 -7.64
N ILE A 129 -15.14 24.37 -7.02
CA ILE A 129 -16.43 24.14 -6.37
C ILE A 129 -16.24 24.26 -4.85
N GLN A 130 -17.03 25.13 -4.22
CA GLN A 130 -17.03 25.25 -2.76
C GLN A 130 -18.03 24.28 -2.13
N MET A 131 -17.61 23.63 -1.05
CA MET A 131 -18.50 22.77 -0.25
C MET A 131 -19.63 23.60 0.35
N ASN A 132 -20.84 23.11 0.27
CA ASN A 132 -22.02 23.66 0.93
C ASN A 132 -22.82 22.54 1.63
N ALA A 133 -23.87 22.93 2.38
CA ALA A 133 -24.67 21.99 3.18
C ALA A 133 -25.36 20.90 2.34
N ASP A 134 -25.72 21.19 1.10
CA ASP A 134 -26.42 20.22 0.22
C ASP A 134 -25.41 19.22 -0.35
N ILE A 135 -24.25 19.67 -0.79
CA ILE A 135 -23.15 18.80 -1.23
C ILE A 135 -22.68 17.87 -0.08
N GLU A 136 -22.61 18.42 1.13
CA GLU A 136 -22.25 17.65 2.31
C GLU A 136 -23.24 16.50 2.56
N LYS A 137 -24.55 16.78 2.49
CA LYS A 137 -25.60 15.77 2.62
C LYS A 137 -25.49 14.70 1.52
N GLU A 138 -25.33 15.13 0.25
CA GLU A 138 -25.17 14.21 -0.87
C GLU A 138 -23.95 13.31 -0.69
N ALA A 139 -22.81 13.87 -0.25
CA ALA A 139 -21.59 13.12 0.00
C ALA A 139 -21.75 12.08 1.13
N VAL A 140 -22.50 12.43 2.20
CA VAL A 140 -22.81 11.52 3.30
C VAL A 140 -23.73 10.38 2.82
N VAL A 141 -24.74 10.67 2.04
CA VAL A 141 -25.60 9.63 1.44
C VAL A 141 -24.81 8.73 0.49
N TRP A 142 -23.95 9.32 -0.33
CA TRP A 142 -23.09 8.57 -1.24
C TRP A 142 -22.22 7.54 -0.51
N GLN A 143 -21.50 7.96 0.54
CA GLN A 143 -20.64 7.04 1.29
C GLN A 143 -21.39 5.88 1.96
N MET A 144 -22.66 6.10 2.35
CA MET A 144 -23.50 5.05 2.91
C MET A 144 -23.87 3.99 1.85
N ASN A 145 -24.07 4.41 0.60
CA ASN A 145 -24.51 3.55 -0.48
C ASN A 145 -23.38 2.86 -1.25
N TYR A 146 -22.19 3.47 -1.30
CA TYR A 146 -21.10 3.07 -2.20
C TYR A 146 -19.79 2.66 -1.52
N GLY A 147 -19.83 2.05 -0.35
CA GLY A 147 -18.65 1.38 0.22
C GLY A 147 -17.91 2.12 1.33
N GLY A 148 -18.59 3.05 1.98
CA GLY A 148 -18.08 3.68 3.20
C GLY A 148 -17.08 4.82 2.96
N ARG A 149 -16.42 5.21 4.03
CA ARG A 149 -15.53 6.38 4.05
C ARG A 149 -14.14 6.01 3.58
N SER A 150 -13.78 6.43 2.38
CA SER A 150 -12.43 6.27 1.83
C SER A 150 -12.13 7.39 0.84
N ALA A 151 -10.85 7.65 0.57
CA ALA A 151 -10.44 8.59 -0.48
C ALA A 151 -10.93 8.16 -1.87
N ARG A 152 -11.04 6.84 -2.12
CA ARG A 152 -11.61 6.29 -3.36
C ARG A 152 -13.09 6.63 -3.49
N CYS A 153 -13.88 6.43 -2.42
CA CYS A 153 -15.29 6.79 -2.39
C CYS A 153 -15.50 8.30 -2.58
N ALA A 154 -14.68 9.13 -1.92
CA ALA A 154 -14.69 10.58 -2.10
C ALA A 154 -14.44 10.98 -3.56
N LYS A 155 -13.42 10.39 -4.20
CA LYS A 155 -13.11 10.63 -5.61
C LYS A 155 -14.27 10.25 -6.52
N GLN A 156 -14.90 9.09 -6.30
CA GLN A 156 -16.06 8.65 -7.08
C GLN A 156 -17.24 9.60 -6.93
N PHE A 157 -17.52 10.07 -5.69
CA PHE A 157 -18.53 11.08 -5.44
C PHE A 157 -18.26 12.35 -6.23
N VAL A 158 -17.06 12.93 -6.08
CA VAL A 158 -16.68 14.18 -6.75
C VAL A 158 -16.78 14.04 -8.28
N THR A 159 -16.27 12.93 -8.84
CA THR A 159 -16.38 12.67 -10.29
C THR A 159 -17.84 12.61 -10.74
N SER A 160 -18.71 11.91 -9.99
CA SER A 160 -20.16 11.83 -10.29
C SER A 160 -20.84 13.18 -10.13
N TYR A 161 -20.47 13.97 -9.14
CA TYR A 161 -21.05 15.29 -8.88
C TYR A 161 -20.72 16.29 -9.99
N ILE A 162 -19.51 16.29 -10.51
CA ILE A 162 -19.06 17.19 -11.58
C ILE A 162 -19.67 16.80 -12.94
N ALA A 163 -20.01 15.53 -13.12
CA ALA A 163 -20.60 15.02 -14.36
C ALA A 163 -22.12 15.27 -14.48
N LYS A 164 -22.78 15.80 -13.41
CA LYS A 164 -24.20 16.21 -13.44
C LYS A 164 -24.34 17.55 -14.15
#